data_8032d7023428703158e70744567f69b4
#
_entry.id   8032d7023428703158e70744567f69b4
#
_cell.length_a   1.000
_cell.length_b   1.000
_cell.length_c   1.000
_cell.angle_alpha   90.00
_cell.angle_beta   90.00
_cell.angle_gamma   90.00
#
_symmetry.space_group_name_H-M   'P 1'
#
loop_
_entity.id
_entity.type
_entity.pdbx_description
1 polymer ?
#
loop_
_entity_poly.entity_id
_entity_poly.type
_entity_poly.pdbx_seq_one_letter_code
_entity_poly.pdbx_strand_id
1 'polypeptide(L)'
;MKVPQKNLGTWARDIIDQCCVSRPDRISQLASWRSYYYSGSTDANDPARYNKIFSHIDRLASFLYSADDIRFSISYDGVLGEPWVERAAAAARVLNRDYHRRGCDLEFAEAVHWALVEGKTFLKTVWGHNGLEPWLVHPQFMGVLREDIDGLDRQEAFVHTTYVTPSELDRQIADHPEYDKIKKALGSASKRTTADEQDPLNDTLRQIVIGGMRPVQQNVAATSKSNVIISSAPVPNLDPKVANELMRIDELWVQDSERDDYTTIRLVDPDIVIEGNLRHRNLSGVPEEHPFTEVCANRLDNYFWGQSEIATLAPLQDMLNEAISDVRRITRLQARPPKAFIGFQGLTEAKYKALNVPDGYISEDTPTAKVERLAPEVPPEMFQQIEKILNWFDEAAGFQPIMMGQGEPGVRAGSHAATLLRTGSPRMRDRALLVERQGGSHGDFCFKLLQNKDAEVYTSKLKEQFMLKQMPGDYRLAVDSHSGSPIFQDDVERKAAVLSKGGALSPTDLIMLTRPPHQDILIEHAEAREKAQAQMMAQHPELMLKGKKRR
;
A
#
# COMPACT_ATOMS: atom_id res chain seq x y z
N MET A 1 -20.82 15.35 15.54
CA MET A 1 -21.60 16.38 14.77
C MET A 1 -23.08 16.03 14.80
N LYS A 2 -24.02 16.99 14.80
CA LYS A 2 -25.47 16.71 14.81
C LYS A 2 -26.01 16.66 13.37
N VAL A 3 -26.61 15.55 12.98
CA VAL A 3 -27.19 15.36 11.64
C VAL A 3 -28.58 15.97 11.55
N PRO A 4 -28.87 16.92 10.64
CA PRO A 4 -30.14 17.56 10.53
C PRO A 4 -31.19 16.64 9.90
N GLN A 5 -32.46 16.76 10.35
CA GLN A 5 -33.57 15.99 9.79
C GLN A 5 -34.17 16.64 8.53
N LYS A 6 -33.93 17.93 8.30
CA LYS A 6 -34.44 18.69 7.13
C LYS A 6 -33.26 19.19 6.31
N ASN A 7 -33.43 19.28 5.00
CA ASN A 7 -32.40 19.72 4.04
C ASN A 7 -31.09 18.91 4.11
N LEU A 8 -31.23 17.60 4.32
CA LEU A 8 -30.09 16.70 4.51
C LEU A 8 -29.12 16.74 3.32
N GLY A 9 -29.64 16.77 2.09
CA GLY A 9 -28.81 16.79 0.87
C GLY A 9 -27.91 18.03 0.79
N THR A 10 -28.49 19.23 1.00
CA THR A 10 -27.72 20.49 0.97
C THR A 10 -26.68 20.52 2.07
N TRP A 11 -27.08 20.16 3.30
CA TRP A 11 -26.17 20.10 4.43
C TRP A 11 -25.01 19.09 4.19
N ALA A 12 -25.32 17.90 3.67
CA ALA A 12 -24.31 16.90 3.38
C ALA A 12 -23.35 17.39 2.29
N ARG A 13 -23.86 18.08 1.26
CA ARG A 13 -23.04 18.69 0.21
C ARG A 13 -22.07 19.71 0.78
N ASP A 14 -22.53 20.62 1.64
CA ASP A 14 -21.68 21.61 2.30
C ASP A 14 -20.55 20.98 3.09
N ILE A 15 -20.82 19.87 3.80
CA ILE A 15 -19.77 19.13 4.53
C ILE A 15 -18.80 18.41 3.59
N ILE A 16 -19.31 17.79 2.52
CA ILE A 16 -18.47 17.14 1.50
C ILE A 16 -17.52 18.16 0.87
N ASP A 17 -18.02 19.34 0.51
CA ASP A 17 -17.21 20.40 -0.09
C ASP A 17 -16.10 20.85 0.89
N GLN A 18 -16.43 21.01 2.18
CA GLN A 18 -15.42 21.30 3.21
C GLN A 18 -14.37 20.18 3.34
N CYS A 19 -14.76 18.91 3.30
CA CYS A 19 -13.85 17.77 3.34
C CYS A 19 -12.95 17.68 2.09
N CYS A 20 -13.35 18.29 0.99
CA CYS A 20 -12.68 18.19 -0.30
C CYS A 20 -11.84 19.42 -0.68
N VAL A 21 -11.76 20.45 0.14
CA VAL A 21 -11.08 21.73 -0.18
C VAL A 21 -9.64 21.52 -0.66
N SER A 22 -8.87 20.68 0.02
CA SER A 22 -7.44 20.43 -0.32
C SER A 22 -7.24 19.35 -1.40
N ARG A 23 -8.32 18.69 -1.83
CA ARG A 23 -8.25 17.54 -2.76
C ARG A 23 -7.56 17.86 -4.09
N PRO A 24 -7.76 19.03 -4.75
CA PRO A 24 -7.09 19.34 -6.00
C PRO A 24 -5.56 19.39 -5.87
N ASP A 25 -5.06 20.05 -4.83
CA ASP A 25 -3.62 20.17 -4.58
C ASP A 25 -3.01 18.80 -4.27
N ARG A 26 -3.71 17.98 -3.48
CA ARG A 26 -3.32 16.61 -3.18
C ARG A 26 -3.27 15.74 -4.44
N ILE A 27 -4.25 15.82 -5.33
CA ILE A 27 -4.24 15.09 -6.61
C ILE A 27 -3.02 15.46 -7.44
N SER A 28 -2.68 16.74 -7.52
CA SER A 28 -1.49 17.22 -8.23
C SER A 28 -0.20 16.64 -7.62
N GLN A 29 -0.10 16.64 -6.30
CA GLN A 29 1.04 16.06 -5.58
C GLN A 29 1.16 14.54 -5.79
N LEU A 30 0.05 13.82 -5.68
CA LEU A 30 -0.01 12.37 -5.91
C LEU A 30 0.37 12.01 -7.35
N ALA A 31 -0.07 12.80 -8.33
CA ALA A 31 0.29 12.62 -9.74
C ALA A 31 1.82 12.78 -9.95
N SER A 32 2.43 13.75 -9.29
CA SER A 32 3.88 13.94 -9.29
C SER A 32 4.61 12.73 -8.69
N TRP A 33 4.21 12.26 -7.51
CA TRP A 33 4.81 11.10 -6.86
C TRP A 33 4.68 9.82 -7.71
N ARG A 34 3.51 9.57 -8.29
CA ARG A 34 3.31 8.43 -9.20
C ARG A 34 4.16 8.55 -10.46
N SER A 35 4.38 9.75 -10.97
CA SER A 35 5.30 9.96 -12.08
C SER A 35 6.72 9.55 -11.72
N TYR A 36 7.23 9.94 -10.56
CA TYR A 36 8.53 9.47 -10.07
C TYR A 36 8.56 7.96 -9.88
N TYR A 37 7.52 7.38 -9.30
CA TYR A 37 7.44 5.93 -9.10
C TYR A 37 7.54 5.16 -10.42
N TYR A 38 6.74 5.52 -11.42
CA TYR A 38 6.70 4.78 -12.69
C TYR A 38 7.84 5.12 -13.64
N SER A 39 8.26 6.37 -13.70
CA SER A 39 9.22 6.84 -14.69
C SER A 39 10.54 7.39 -14.14
N GLY A 40 10.66 7.57 -12.84
CA GLY A 40 11.84 8.17 -12.21
C GLY A 40 12.02 9.66 -12.49
N SER A 41 11.01 10.34 -13.05
CA SER A 41 11.06 11.76 -13.38
C SER A 41 9.67 12.31 -13.63
N THR A 42 9.47 13.61 -13.44
CA THR A 42 8.27 14.33 -13.89
C THR A 42 8.37 14.76 -15.35
N ASP A 43 9.60 14.82 -15.93
CA ASP A 43 9.79 15.16 -17.34
C ASP A 43 9.70 13.91 -18.23
N ALA A 44 8.66 13.88 -19.07
CA ALA A 44 8.43 12.80 -20.02
C ALA A 44 9.51 12.71 -21.11
N ASN A 45 10.24 13.79 -21.38
CA ASN A 45 11.21 13.89 -22.47
C ASN A 45 12.65 13.57 -22.07
N ASP A 46 12.91 13.31 -20.79
CA ASP A 46 14.26 12.98 -20.33
C ASP A 46 14.67 11.59 -20.85
N PRO A 47 15.69 11.50 -21.72
CA PRO A 47 16.10 10.26 -22.35
C PRO A 47 17.03 9.40 -21.48
N ALA A 48 17.53 9.93 -20.36
CA ALA A 48 18.53 9.27 -19.52
C ALA A 48 18.00 8.98 -18.14
N ARG A 49 17.02 8.05 -18.05
CA ARG A 49 16.39 7.71 -16.78
C ARG A 49 16.92 6.38 -16.24
N TYR A 50 17.27 6.39 -14.99
CA TYR A 50 17.49 5.18 -14.21
C TYR A 50 16.59 5.24 -12.98
N ASN A 51 15.42 4.62 -13.05
CA ASN A 51 14.44 4.67 -11.97
C ASN A 51 14.89 3.81 -10.79
N LYS A 52 15.57 4.44 -9.84
CA LYS A 52 15.99 3.82 -8.58
C LYS A 52 14.85 3.78 -7.57
N ILE A 53 13.92 4.75 -7.63
CA ILE A 53 12.76 4.85 -6.72
C ILE A 53 11.90 3.60 -6.80
N PHE A 54 11.57 3.12 -8.00
CA PHE A 54 10.75 1.92 -8.18
C PHE A 54 11.31 0.73 -7.41
N SER A 55 12.57 0.37 -7.69
CA SER A 55 13.22 -0.77 -7.03
C SER A 55 13.40 -0.58 -5.53
N HIS A 56 13.46 0.68 -5.07
CA HIS A 56 13.60 1.02 -3.68
C HIS A 56 12.28 0.85 -2.91
N ILE A 57 11.17 1.33 -3.46
CA ILE A 57 9.83 1.18 -2.89
C ILE A 57 9.43 -0.29 -2.82
N ASP A 58 9.66 -1.07 -3.89
CA ASP A 58 9.34 -2.50 -3.91
C ASP A 58 10.09 -3.27 -2.83
N ARG A 59 11.39 -2.96 -2.67
CA ARG A 59 12.20 -3.56 -1.62
C ARG A 59 11.69 -3.16 -0.24
N LEU A 60 11.40 -1.87 -0.03
CA LEU A 60 10.89 -1.37 1.24
C LEU A 60 9.55 -2.02 1.61
N ALA A 61 8.63 -2.12 0.67
CA ALA A 61 7.35 -2.79 0.87
C ALA A 61 7.53 -4.25 1.32
N SER A 62 8.40 -5.01 0.64
CA SER A 62 8.66 -6.41 0.98
C SER A 62 9.32 -6.60 2.36
N PHE A 63 10.05 -5.61 2.86
CA PHE A 63 10.60 -5.65 4.24
C PHE A 63 9.57 -5.29 5.30
N LEU A 64 8.61 -4.41 4.97
CA LEU A 64 7.61 -3.96 5.94
C LEU A 64 6.51 -4.98 6.14
N TYR A 65 6.12 -5.70 5.09
CA TYR A 65 4.97 -6.59 5.11
C TYR A 65 5.09 -7.74 4.12
N SER A 66 4.81 -8.95 4.58
CA SER A 66 4.65 -10.15 3.75
C SER A 66 3.24 -10.71 3.95
N ALA A 67 2.50 -10.84 2.85
CA ALA A 67 1.11 -11.31 2.88
C ALA A 67 0.98 -12.78 3.35
N ASP A 68 1.94 -13.62 3.00
CA ASP A 68 1.86 -15.07 3.25
C ASP A 68 1.93 -15.45 4.74
N ASP A 69 2.41 -14.55 5.59
CA ASP A 69 2.78 -14.88 6.97
C ASP A 69 1.84 -14.32 8.03
N ILE A 70 0.85 -13.48 7.67
CA ILE A 70 -0.03 -12.87 8.66
C ILE A 70 -1.00 -13.88 9.25
N ARG A 71 -0.99 -13.95 10.57
CA ARG A 71 -1.95 -14.73 11.36
C ARG A 71 -2.44 -13.92 12.54
N PHE A 72 -3.71 -14.05 12.80
CA PHE A 72 -4.37 -13.47 13.95
C PHE A 72 -4.53 -14.52 15.04
N SER A 73 -4.28 -14.12 16.27
CA SER A 73 -4.59 -14.88 17.46
C SER A 73 -5.62 -14.13 18.32
N ILE A 74 -6.56 -14.84 18.88
CA ILE A 74 -7.60 -14.27 19.75
C ILE A 74 -7.38 -14.83 21.15
N SER A 75 -7.31 -13.94 22.13
CA SER A 75 -7.14 -14.28 23.54
C SER A 75 -8.08 -13.43 24.41
N TYR A 76 -8.29 -13.86 25.65
CA TYR A 76 -9.07 -13.14 26.63
C TYR A 76 -8.16 -12.72 27.79
N ASP A 77 -8.30 -11.48 28.25
CA ASP A 77 -7.51 -10.90 29.35
C ASP A 77 -8.06 -11.29 30.74
N GLY A 78 -8.73 -12.40 30.88
CA GLY A 78 -9.30 -12.87 32.13
C GLY A 78 -9.18 -14.39 32.34
N VAL A 79 -9.44 -14.84 33.54
CA VAL A 79 -9.49 -16.28 33.86
C VAL A 79 -10.82 -16.85 33.32
N LEU A 80 -10.95 -16.94 32.02
CA LEU A 80 -12.00 -17.68 31.36
C LEU A 80 -11.56 -19.15 31.31
N GLY A 81 -12.43 -20.09 31.70
CA GLY A 81 -12.09 -21.50 31.73
C GLY A 81 -11.72 -22.08 30.34
N GLU A 82 -11.17 -23.29 30.33
CA GLU A 82 -10.72 -24.01 29.12
C GLU A 82 -11.67 -23.91 27.89
N PRO A 83 -13.01 -23.96 28.02
CA PRO A 83 -13.90 -23.89 26.86
C PRO A 83 -13.73 -22.61 26.03
N TRP A 84 -13.46 -21.47 26.69
CA TRP A 84 -13.30 -20.18 25.99
C TRP A 84 -11.97 -20.07 25.26
N VAL A 85 -10.92 -20.67 25.80
CA VAL A 85 -9.61 -20.72 25.13
C VAL A 85 -9.74 -21.51 23.81
N GLU A 86 -10.42 -22.65 23.84
CA GLU A 86 -10.64 -23.46 22.64
C GLU A 86 -11.56 -22.77 21.62
N ARG A 87 -12.60 -22.07 22.10
CA ARG A 87 -13.48 -21.28 21.23
C ARG A 87 -12.72 -20.11 20.59
N ALA A 88 -11.88 -19.40 21.33
CA ALA A 88 -11.03 -18.34 20.81
C ALA A 88 -10.06 -18.86 19.73
N ALA A 89 -9.42 -20.00 19.97
CA ALA A 89 -8.53 -20.61 18.98
C ALA A 89 -9.29 -21.06 17.71
N ALA A 90 -10.53 -21.56 17.87
CA ALA A 90 -11.37 -21.92 16.73
C ALA A 90 -11.84 -20.69 15.95
N ALA A 91 -12.21 -19.62 16.63
CA ALA A 91 -12.58 -18.34 16.02
C ALA A 91 -11.41 -17.72 15.23
N ALA A 92 -10.20 -17.75 15.81
CA ALA A 92 -8.98 -17.29 15.13
C ALA A 92 -8.70 -18.09 13.85
N ARG A 93 -8.91 -19.42 13.86
CA ARG A 93 -8.77 -20.24 12.63
C ARG A 93 -9.77 -19.84 11.54
N VAL A 94 -11.03 -19.53 11.91
CA VAL A 94 -12.04 -19.08 10.94
C VAL A 94 -11.67 -17.72 10.37
N LEU A 95 -11.27 -16.78 11.24
CA LEU A 95 -10.80 -15.45 10.79
C LEU A 95 -9.63 -15.58 9.80
N ASN A 96 -8.58 -16.30 10.18
CA ASN A 96 -7.40 -16.48 9.32
C ASN A 96 -7.77 -17.13 7.99
N ARG A 97 -8.59 -18.19 8.01
CA ARG A 97 -9.04 -18.85 6.79
C ARG A 97 -9.79 -17.91 5.87
N ASP A 98 -10.74 -17.14 6.40
CA ASP A 98 -11.58 -16.27 5.59
C ASP A 98 -10.82 -15.03 5.15
N TYR A 99 -9.89 -14.51 5.96
CA TYR A 99 -9.00 -13.42 5.63
C TYR A 99 -8.11 -13.75 4.41
N HIS A 100 -7.41 -14.87 4.44
CA HIS A 100 -6.59 -15.32 3.31
C HIS A 100 -7.43 -15.75 2.09
N ARG A 101 -8.52 -16.48 2.31
CA ARG A 101 -9.38 -16.93 1.20
C ARG A 101 -9.99 -15.75 0.43
N ARG A 102 -10.22 -14.63 1.09
CA ARG A 102 -10.81 -13.43 0.49
C ARG A 102 -9.78 -12.44 -0.04
N GLY A 103 -8.50 -12.76 0.10
CA GLY A 103 -7.41 -11.91 -0.36
C GLY A 103 -7.24 -10.62 0.44
N CYS A 104 -7.74 -10.57 1.68
CA CYS A 104 -7.56 -9.41 2.56
C CYS A 104 -6.08 -9.15 2.86
N ASP A 105 -5.28 -10.19 2.92
CA ASP A 105 -3.83 -10.16 3.06
C ASP A 105 -3.12 -9.51 1.87
N LEU A 106 -3.53 -9.85 0.65
CA LEU A 106 -2.99 -9.29 -0.59
C LEU A 106 -3.38 -7.83 -0.75
N GLU A 107 -4.65 -7.49 -0.52
CA GLU A 107 -5.13 -6.10 -0.57
C GLU A 107 -4.44 -5.22 0.49
N PHE A 108 -4.18 -5.76 1.68
CA PHE A 108 -3.43 -5.05 2.71
C PHE A 108 -1.97 -4.85 2.31
N ALA A 109 -1.32 -5.85 1.68
CA ALA A 109 0.03 -5.72 1.13
C ALA A 109 0.10 -4.63 0.06
N GLU A 110 -0.90 -4.59 -0.83
CA GLU A 110 -1.00 -3.54 -1.84
C GLU A 110 -1.25 -2.17 -1.21
N ALA A 111 -2.07 -2.08 -0.17
CA ALA A 111 -2.28 -0.85 0.59
C ALA A 111 -0.98 -0.35 1.24
N VAL A 112 -0.15 -1.21 1.81
CA VAL A 112 1.17 -0.86 2.36
C VAL A 112 2.10 -0.34 1.26
N HIS A 113 2.13 -1.03 0.11
CA HIS A 113 2.93 -0.60 -1.04
C HIS A 113 2.55 0.81 -1.50
N TRP A 114 1.26 1.05 -1.74
CA TRP A 114 0.77 2.37 -2.16
C TRP A 114 0.89 3.43 -1.07
N ALA A 115 0.82 3.08 0.21
CA ALA A 115 1.08 4.02 1.29
C ALA A 115 2.52 4.57 1.28
N LEU A 116 3.50 3.78 0.84
CA LEU A 116 4.86 4.27 0.62
C LEU A 116 4.96 5.27 -0.53
N VAL A 117 4.16 5.08 -1.57
CA VAL A 117 4.11 5.97 -2.74
C VAL A 117 3.30 7.23 -2.45
N GLU A 118 2.16 7.11 -1.77
CA GLU A 118 1.14 8.16 -1.65
C GLU A 118 1.08 8.81 -0.27
N GLY A 119 1.83 8.28 0.71
CA GLY A 119 1.86 8.73 2.10
C GLY A 119 0.87 7.98 2.98
N LYS A 120 -0.41 7.96 2.65
CA LYS A 120 -1.47 7.22 3.33
C LYS A 120 -2.42 6.61 2.31
N THR A 121 -2.88 5.39 2.56
CA THR A 121 -3.94 4.71 1.82
C THR A 121 -4.98 4.17 2.79
N PHE A 122 -6.08 3.67 2.27
CA PHE A 122 -7.17 3.14 3.08
C PHE A 122 -7.61 1.81 2.51
N LEU A 123 -7.95 0.89 3.39
CA LEU A 123 -8.55 -0.37 3.03
C LEU A 123 -10.00 -0.37 3.52
N LYS A 124 -10.94 -0.31 2.58
CA LYS A 124 -12.37 -0.40 2.87
C LYS A 124 -12.80 -1.85 2.82
N THR A 125 -13.29 -2.40 3.93
CA THR A 125 -13.78 -3.77 3.98
C THR A 125 -15.27 -3.77 4.27
N VAL A 126 -16.03 -4.44 3.42
CA VAL A 126 -17.48 -4.59 3.56
C VAL A 126 -17.89 -6.05 3.52
N TRP A 127 -19.09 -6.35 3.96
CA TRP A 127 -19.67 -7.67 3.79
C TRP A 127 -20.40 -7.74 2.45
N GLY A 128 -19.79 -8.37 1.49
CA GLY A 128 -20.37 -8.57 0.17
C GLY A 128 -21.16 -9.87 0.06
N HIS A 129 -21.52 -10.23 -1.17
CA HIS A 129 -22.32 -11.44 -1.44
C HIS A 129 -21.62 -12.73 -1.00
N ASN A 130 -20.30 -12.76 -1.08
CA ASN A 130 -19.50 -13.95 -0.78
C ASN A 130 -18.74 -13.88 0.56
N GLY A 131 -18.96 -12.90 1.40
CA GLY A 131 -18.26 -12.67 2.66
C GLY A 131 -17.47 -11.37 2.67
N LEU A 132 -16.28 -11.38 3.29
CA LEU A 132 -15.41 -10.21 3.34
C LEU A 132 -14.99 -9.78 1.93
N GLU A 133 -15.16 -8.50 1.62
CA GLU A 133 -14.73 -7.87 0.36
C GLU A 133 -13.88 -6.64 0.71
N PRO A 134 -12.54 -6.77 0.70
CA PRO A 134 -11.63 -5.65 0.88
C PRO A 134 -11.43 -4.89 -0.42
N TRP A 135 -11.31 -3.56 -0.35
CA TRP A 135 -11.00 -2.68 -1.48
C TRP A 135 -9.97 -1.64 -1.09
N LEU A 136 -8.91 -1.54 -1.87
CA LEU A 136 -7.95 -0.47 -1.74
C LEU A 136 -8.57 0.87 -2.15
N VAL A 137 -8.49 1.85 -1.27
CA VAL A 137 -8.95 3.22 -1.53
C VAL A 137 -7.75 4.16 -1.47
N HIS A 138 -7.50 4.81 -2.59
CA HIS A 138 -6.43 5.78 -2.72
C HIS A 138 -6.83 7.15 -2.14
N PRO A 139 -5.88 7.95 -1.65
CA PRO A 139 -6.16 9.21 -0.95
C PRO A 139 -6.88 10.27 -1.82
N GLN A 140 -6.77 10.19 -3.16
CA GLN A 140 -7.52 11.09 -4.05
C GLN A 140 -9.04 10.91 -3.96
N PHE A 141 -9.51 9.75 -3.54
CA PHE A 141 -10.93 9.44 -3.38
C PHE A 141 -11.45 9.69 -1.96
N MET A 142 -10.58 10.07 -1.05
CA MET A 142 -10.94 10.40 0.32
C MET A 142 -10.90 11.92 0.55
N GLY A 143 -11.72 12.40 1.45
CA GLY A 143 -11.69 13.75 1.97
C GLY A 143 -11.97 13.74 3.47
N VAL A 144 -11.31 14.60 4.23
CA VAL A 144 -11.48 14.71 5.69
C VAL A 144 -11.75 16.15 6.08
N LEU A 145 -12.52 16.33 7.14
CA LEU A 145 -12.89 17.67 7.61
C LEU A 145 -11.69 18.43 8.20
N ARG A 146 -10.79 17.71 8.88
CA ARG A 146 -9.62 18.31 9.55
C ARG A 146 -8.35 17.55 9.21
N GLU A 147 -7.48 18.16 8.42
CA GLU A 147 -6.20 17.57 8.04
C GLU A 147 -5.11 17.69 9.11
N ASP A 148 -5.34 18.49 10.13
CA ASP A 148 -4.44 18.66 11.29
C ASP A 148 -4.61 17.56 12.35
N ILE A 149 -5.61 16.70 12.21
CA ILE A 149 -5.90 15.58 13.12
C ILE A 149 -5.60 14.26 12.41
N ASP A 150 -4.67 13.49 12.95
CA ASP A 150 -4.39 12.14 12.45
C ASP A 150 -5.43 11.13 12.99
N GLY A 151 -5.89 10.24 12.13
CA GLY A 151 -6.85 9.17 12.39
C GLY A 151 -8.29 9.51 11.98
N LEU A 152 -8.90 8.62 11.18
CA LEU A 152 -10.32 8.72 10.77
C LEU A 152 -11.26 8.65 11.97
N ASP A 153 -10.95 7.84 12.97
CA ASP A 153 -11.74 7.73 14.21
C ASP A 153 -11.84 9.06 15.00
N ARG A 154 -10.95 10.01 14.72
CA ARG A 154 -10.95 11.34 15.36
C ARG A 154 -11.60 12.41 14.50
N GLN A 155 -12.02 12.07 13.29
CA GLN A 155 -12.69 12.99 12.38
C GLN A 155 -14.17 13.05 12.70
N GLU A 156 -14.73 14.25 12.83
CA GLU A 156 -16.18 14.41 12.96
C GLU A 156 -16.93 14.03 11.68
N ALA A 157 -16.28 14.22 10.52
CA ALA A 157 -16.81 13.82 9.23
C ALA A 157 -15.67 13.54 8.23
N PHE A 158 -15.91 12.58 7.35
CA PHE A 158 -15.04 12.30 6.21
C PHE A 158 -15.88 11.75 5.04
N VAL A 159 -15.36 11.85 3.83
CA VAL A 159 -16.05 11.45 2.61
C VAL A 159 -15.21 10.47 1.79
N HIS A 160 -15.88 9.47 1.24
CA HIS A 160 -15.34 8.55 0.25
C HIS A 160 -16.11 8.72 -1.06
N THR A 161 -15.41 9.08 -2.13
CA THR A 161 -15.97 9.28 -3.47
C THR A 161 -15.71 8.05 -4.32
N THR A 162 -16.74 7.50 -4.93
CA THR A 162 -16.66 6.37 -5.87
C THR A 162 -17.32 6.70 -7.18
N TYR A 163 -16.96 5.96 -8.23
CA TYR A 163 -17.56 6.05 -9.55
C TYR A 163 -18.11 4.70 -9.96
N VAL A 164 -19.38 4.67 -10.29
CA VAL A 164 -20.10 3.45 -10.67
C VAL A 164 -20.83 3.64 -12.00
N THR A 165 -21.09 2.55 -12.70
CA THR A 165 -21.95 2.58 -13.86
C THR A 165 -23.43 2.69 -13.46
N PRO A 166 -24.31 3.25 -14.32
CA PRO A 166 -25.74 3.31 -14.02
C PRO A 166 -26.37 1.96 -13.70
N SER A 167 -25.91 0.89 -14.37
CA SER A 167 -26.39 -0.47 -14.14
C SER A 167 -25.94 -1.04 -12.79
N GLU A 168 -24.77 -0.65 -12.33
CA GLU A 168 -24.25 -1.03 -11.03
C GLU A 168 -24.96 -0.28 -9.91
N LEU A 169 -25.20 1.03 -10.11
CA LEU A 169 -26.01 1.82 -9.19
C LEU A 169 -27.42 1.26 -9.07
N ASP A 170 -28.06 0.92 -10.19
CA ASP A 170 -29.41 0.33 -10.23
C ASP A 170 -29.46 -0.97 -9.39
N ARG A 171 -28.42 -1.82 -9.47
CA ARG A 171 -28.30 -3.01 -8.60
C ARG A 171 -28.13 -2.68 -7.13
N GLN A 172 -27.32 -1.67 -6.81
CA GLN A 172 -27.09 -1.28 -5.41
C GLN A 172 -28.33 -0.72 -4.74
N ILE A 173 -29.20 -0.06 -5.49
CA ILE A 173 -30.45 0.53 -4.97
C ILE A 173 -31.69 -0.34 -5.19
N ALA A 174 -31.57 -1.51 -5.83
CA ALA A 174 -32.72 -2.36 -6.20
C ALA A 174 -33.63 -2.70 -5.01
N ASP A 175 -33.05 -2.95 -3.85
CA ASP A 175 -33.77 -3.28 -2.60
C ASP A 175 -34.09 -2.05 -1.74
N HIS A 176 -33.86 -0.83 -2.26
CA HIS A 176 -34.08 0.39 -1.50
C HIS A 176 -35.56 0.74 -1.42
N PRO A 177 -36.12 1.09 -0.24
CA PRO A 177 -37.55 1.39 -0.08
C PRO A 177 -38.08 2.53 -0.97
N GLU A 178 -37.20 3.45 -1.37
CA GLU A 178 -37.54 4.59 -2.24
C GLU A 178 -36.99 4.46 -3.66
N TYR A 179 -36.75 3.23 -4.13
CA TYR A 179 -36.14 2.95 -5.44
C TYR A 179 -36.75 3.78 -6.59
N ASP A 180 -38.10 3.80 -6.70
CA ASP A 180 -38.76 4.53 -7.79
C ASP A 180 -38.53 6.05 -7.74
N LYS A 181 -38.44 6.63 -6.52
CA LYS A 181 -38.17 8.06 -6.37
C LYS A 181 -36.73 8.38 -6.76
N ILE A 182 -35.79 7.57 -6.30
CA ILE A 182 -34.36 7.73 -6.61
C ILE A 182 -34.16 7.56 -8.12
N LYS A 183 -34.71 6.53 -8.73
CA LYS A 183 -34.61 6.28 -10.16
C LYS A 183 -35.19 7.42 -11.00
N LYS A 184 -36.33 7.97 -10.59
CA LYS A 184 -36.96 9.13 -11.26
C LYS A 184 -36.08 10.38 -11.09
N ALA A 185 -35.48 10.61 -9.94
CA ALA A 185 -34.59 11.71 -9.69
C ALA A 185 -33.30 11.59 -10.54
N LEU A 186 -32.68 10.40 -10.59
CA LEU A 186 -31.53 10.11 -11.45
C LEU A 186 -31.84 10.33 -12.95
N GLY A 187 -32.98 9.89 -13.41
CA GLY A 187 -33.42 10.13 -14.81
C GLY A 187 -33.63 11.60 -15.14
N SER A 188 -33.94 12.44 -14.16
CA SER A 188 -34.03 13.91 -14.33
C SER A 188 -32.63 14.57 -14.25
N ALA A 189 -31.75 14.10 -13.41
CA ALA A 189 -30.38 14.60 -13.26
C ALA A 189 -29.55 14.31 -14.52
N SER A 190 -29.62 13.12 -15.07
CA SER A 190 -28.95 12.75 -16.33
C SER A 190 -29.27 13.69 -17.51
N LYS A 191 -30.40 14.38 -17.45
CA LYS A 191 -30.76 15.40 -18.45
C LYS A 191 -30.19 16.79 -18.14
N ARG A 192 -29.78 17.06 -16.89
CA ARG A 192 -29.19 18.34 -16.47
C ARG A 192 -27.69 18.40 -16.70
N THR A 193 -27.01 17.28 -16.63
CA THR A 193 -25.53 17.18 -16.69
C THR A 193 -24.91 17.54 -18.04
N THR A 194 -25.72 17.85 -19.07
CA THR A 194 -25.19 18.16 -20.42
C THR A 194 -24.84 19.62 -20.65
N ALA A 195 -25.13 20.55 -19.73
CA ALA A 195 -24.98 21.97 -20.07
C ALA A 195 -24.40 22.92 -19.03
N ASP A 196 -24.57 22.72 -17.70
CA ASP A 196 -24.40 23.89 -16.81
C ASP A 196 -23.44 23.78 -15.61
N GLU A 197 -22.88 22.63 -15.27
CA GLU A 197 -21.91 22.54 -14.17
C GLU A 197 -20.77 21.58 -14.51
N GLN A 198 -19.74 22.09 -15.15
CA GLN A 198 -18.43 21.46 -15.22
C GLN A 198 -17.76 21.65 -13.85
N ASP A 199 -17.87 20.65 -12.97
CA ASP A 199 -17.01 20.56 -11.80
C ASP A 199 -15.62 20.04 -12.26
N PRO A 200 -14.58 20.91 -12.31
CA PRO A 200 -13.26 20.52 -12.80
C PRO A 200 -12.64 19.39 -11.97
N LEU A 201 -13.02 19.29 -10.70
CA LEU A 201 -12.54 18.24 -9.80
C LEU A 201 -13.18 16.90 -10.18
N ASN A 202 -14.47 16.88 -10.47
CA ASN A 202 -15.18 15.69 -10.89
C ASN A 202 -14.64 15.15 -12.22
N ASP A 203 -14.37 16.03 -13.19
CA ASP A 203 -13.75 15.64 -14.46
C ASP A 203 -12.34 15.08 -14.26
N THR A 204 -11.56 15.68 -13.38
CA THR A 204 -10.21 15.19 -13.05
C THR A 204 -10.26 13.80 -12.39
N LEU A 205 -11.13 13.61 -11.40
CA LEU A 205 -11.29 12.32 -10.73
C LEU A 205 -11.82 11.24 -11.68
N ARG A 206 -12.78 11.59 -12.54
CA ARG A 206 -13.30 10.70 -13.59
C ARG A 206 -12.17 10.28 -14.55
N GLN A 207 -11.33 11.22 -15.00
CA GLN A 207 -10.18 10.91 -15.84
C GLN A 207 -9.16 10.01 -15.15
N ILE A 208 -8.98 10.16 -13.83
CA ILE A 208 -8.13 9.27 -13.03
C ILE A 208 -8.68 7.84 -13.00
N VAL A 209 -9.99 7.68 -12.82
CA VAL A 209 -10.65 6.36 -12.85
C VAL A 209 -10.50 5.71 -14.22
N ILE A 210 -10.66 6.49 -15.29
CA ILE A 210 -10.59 5.99 -16.68
C ILE A 210 -9.16 5.68 -17.12
N GLY A 211 -8.22 6.56 -16.81
CA GLY A 211 -6.86 6.56 -17.35
C GLY A 211 -5.75 6.18 -16.38
N GLY A 212 -6.09 5.87 -15.13
CA GLY A 212 -5.12 5.83 -14.05
C GLY A 212 -4.58 7.24 -13.74
N MET A 213 -3.81 7.37 -12.67
CA MET A 213 -3.12 8.63 -12.36
C MET A 213 -1.93 8.83 -13.29
N ARG A 214 -2.20 9.34 -14.47
CA ARG A 214 -1.14 9.88 -15.31
C ARG A 214 -0.72 11.23 -14.75
N PRO A 215 0.56 11.62 -14.86
CA PRO A 215 0.91 13.02 -14.69
C PRO A 215 0.04 13.79 -15.69
N VAL A 216 -0.80 14.67 -15.17
CA VAL A 216 -1.64 15.55 -16.00
C VAL A 216 -0.64 16.41 -16.77
N GLN A 217 -0.43 16.11 -18.04
CA GLN A 217 0.20 17.08 -18.91
C GLN A 217 -0.77 18.25 -18.98
N GLN A 218 -0.43 19.31 -18.26
CA GLN A 218 -1.05 20.61 -18.49
C GLN A 218 -1.04 20.84 -20.00
N ASN A 219 -2.22 20.90 -20.59
CA ASN A 219 -2.54 21.28 -21.96
C ASN A 219 -1.35 21.79 -22.78
N VAL A 220 -0.52 20.89 -23.27
CA VAL A 220 0.31 21.20 -24.43
C VAL A 220 -0.63 21.15 -25.61
N ALA A 221 -0.93 22.32 -26.13
CA ALA A 221 -1.80 22.53 -27.26
C ALA A 221 -1.60 21.43 -28.33
N ALA A 222 -2.69 20.91 -28.83
CA ALA A 222 -2.81 19.79 -29.76
C ALA A 222 -2.17 20.04 -31.15
N THR A 223 -0.88 20.39 -31.21
CA THR A 223 -0.14 20.71 -32.45
C THR A 223 1.13 19.89 -32.67
N SER A 224 1.43 18.89 -31.84
CA SER A 224 2.60 18.04 -32.08
C SER A 224 2.20 16.59 -32.30
N LYS A 225 2.31 16.13 -33.54
CA LYS A 225 1.99 14.78 -34.02
C LYS A 225 2.97 13.67 -33.58
N SER A 226 3.79 13.88 -32.56
CA SER A 226 4.86 12.92 -32.22
C SER A 226 5.15 12.71 -30.73
N ASN A 227 4.25 13.00 -29.83
CA ASN A 227 4.44 12.70 -28.41
C ASN A 227 3.85 11.32 -28.07
N VAL A 228 4.54 10.27 -28.48
CA VAL A 228 4.35 8.95 -27.87
C VAL A 228 4.96 9.02 -26.46
N ILE A 229 4.14 9.33 -25.48
CA ILE A 229 4.50 9.19 -24.07
C ILE A 229 4.49 7.70 -23.79
N ILE A 230 5.67 7.11 -23.72
CA ILE A 230 5.84 5.77 -23.17
C ILE A 230 5.71 5.92 -21.66
N SER A 231 4.49 6.02 -21.17
CA SER A 231 4.19 5.77 -19.77
C SER A 231 4.35 4.27 -19.57
N SER A 232 5.25 3.84 -18.69
CA SER A 232 5.40 2.44 -18.31
C SER A 232 4.22 1.94 -17.46
N ALA A 233 3.34 2.82 -17.00
CA ALA A 233 2.16 2.45 -16.26
C ALA A 233 1.11 1.84 -17.20
N PRO A 234 0.54 0.67 -16.86
CA PRO A 234 -0.58 0.11 -17.59
C PRO A 234 -1.76 1.09 -17.54
N VAL A 235 -2.38 1.33 -18.68
CA VAL A 235 -3.54 2.21 -18.79
C VAL A 235 -4.77 1.33 -18.81
N PRO A 236 -5.73 1.53 -17.88
CA PRO A 236 -7.01 0.85 -17.97
C PRO A 236 -7.66 1.18 -19.32
N ASN A 237 -8.03 0.16 -20.06
CA ASN A 237 -8.72 0.33 -21.34
C ASN A 237 -10.22 0.33 -21.09
N LEU A 238 -10.74 1.47 -20.69
CA LEU A 238 -12.18 1.67 -20.53
C LEU A 238 -12.76 2.25 -21.81
N ASP A 239 -13.87 1.67 -22.29
CA ASP A 239 -14.58 2.22 -23.44
C ASP A 239 -14.99 3.68 -23.13
N PRO A 240 -14.68 4.67 -23.99
CA PRO A 240 -15.04 6.06 -23.78
C PRO A 240 -16.53 6.28 -23.51
N LYS A 241 -17.41 5.41 -24.04
CA LYS A 241 -18.85 5.48 -23.77
C LYS A 241 -19.15 5.14 -22.32
N VAL A 242 -18.59 4.03 -21.80
CA VAL A 242 -18.75 3.61 -20.40
C VAL A 242 -18.14 4.67 -19.47
N ALA A 243 -17.01 5.21 -19.86
CA ALA A 243 -16.33 6.27 -19.11
C ALA A 243 -17.21 7.52 -18.92
N ASN A 244 -17.92 7.93 -19.98
CA ASN A 244 -18.80 9.10 -19.93
C ASN A 244 -20.11 8.83 -19.16
N GLU A 245 -20.46 7.57 -18.94
CA GLU A 245 -21.65 7.16 -18.19
C GLU A 245 -21.39 6.97 -16.69
N LEU A 246 -20.12 7.05 -16.24
CA LEU A 246 -19.80 6.88 -14.83
C LEU A 246 -20.47 7.96 -13.96
N MET A 247 -21.18 7.52 -12.95
CA MET A 247 -21.85 8.38 -11.98
C MET A 247 -21.00 8.45 -10.70
N ARG A 248 -20.83 9.67 -10.17
CA ARG A 248 -20.16 9.92 -8.92
C ARG A 248 -21.10 9.60 -7.75
N ILE A 249 -20.59 8.86 -6.79
CA ILE A 249 -21.26 8.63 -5.50
C ILE A 249 -20.31 9.16 -4.42
N ASP A 250 -20.80 10.09 -3.63
CA ASP A 250 -20.15 10.57 -2.43
C ASP A 250 -20.79 9.90 -1.21
N GLU A 251 -19.98 9.18 -0.46
CA GLU A 251 -20.36 8.49 0.77
C GLU A 251 -19.79 9.27 1.95
N LEU A 252 -20.62 10.09 2.56
CA LEU A 252 -20.27 10.92 3.71
C LEU A 252 -20.50 10.12 5.00
N TRP A 253 -19.47 10.01 5.80
CA TRP A 253 -19.46 9.41 7.13
C TRP A 253 -19.40 10.50 8.17
N VAL A 254 -20.36 10.54 9.08
CA VAL A 254 -20.47 11.53 10.13
C VAL A 254 -20.59 10.84 11.46
N GLN A 255 -19.74 11.22 12.42
CA GLN A 255 -19.89 10.82 13.81
C GLN A 255 -21.09 11.57 14.42
N ASP A 256 -22.19 10.86 14.63
CA ASP A 256 -23.43 11.45 15.15
C ASP A 256 -23.37 11.55 16.68
N SER A 257 -23.27 12.76 17.17
CA SER A 257 -23.19 13.03 18.61
C SER A 257 -24.46 12.70 19.41
N GLU A 258 -25.60 12.47 18.74
CA GLU A 258 -26.85 12.07 19.40
C GLU A 258 -26.94 10.55 19.61
N ARG A 259 -26.19 9.77 18.84
CA ARG A 259 -26.30 8.30 18.79
C ARG A 259 -25.05 7.57 19.22
N ASP A 260 -23.95 8.28 19.35
CA ASP A 260 -22.62 7.72 19.61
C ASP A 260 -22.22 6.64 18.58
N ASP A 261 -22.65 6.84 17.32
CA ASP A 261 -22.40 5.94 16.18
C ASP A 261 -22.15 6.76 14.90
N TYR A 262 -21.63 6.13 13.88
CA TYR A 262 -21.50 6.72 12.55
C TYR A 262 -22.84 6.72 11.80
N THR A 263 -23.14 7.84 11.15
CA THR A 263 -24.22 7.94 10.18
C THR A 263 -23.65 8.08 8.78
N THR A 264 -24.05 7.19 7.89
CA THR A 264 -23.63 7.21 6.50
C THR A 264 -24.69 7.88 5.64
N ILE A 265 -24.30 8.87 4.85
CA ILE A 265 -25.15 9.58 3.90
C ILE A 265 -24.54 9.42 2.52
N ARG A 266 -25.28 8.81 1.59
CA ARG A 266 -24.83 8.62 0.21
C ARG A 266 -25.55 9.57 -0.71
N LEU A 267 -24.78 10.37 -1.44
CA LEU A 267 -25.28 11.29 -2.46
C LEU A 267 -24.83 10.82 -3.85
N VAL A 268 -25.73 10.94 -4.80
CA VAL A 268 -25.44 10.76 -6.22
C VAL A 268 -25.75 12.05 -6.93
N ASP A 269 -24.82 12.51 -7.75
CA ASP A 269 -24.96 13.63 -8.66
C ASP A 269 -25.70 14.84 -8.07
N PRO A 270 -25.06 15.84 -7.73
CA PRO A 270 -24.69 16.50 -6.50
C PRO A 270 -25.74 16.52 -5.37
N ASP A 271 -27.03 16.27 -5.62
CA ASP A 271 -28.10 16.55 -4.63
C ASP A 271 -29.01 15.37 -4.30
N ILE A 272 -28.82 14.21 -4.93
CA ILE A 272 -29.73 13.08 -4.74
C ILE A 272 -29.25 12.21 -3.59
N VAL A 273 -29.94 12.28 -2.46
CA VAL A 273 -29.66 11.44 -1.30
C VAL A 273 -30.24 10.04 -1.52
N ILE A 274 -29.37 9.03 -1.57
CA ILE A 274 -29.79 7.64 -1.65
C ILE A 274 -30.01 7.07 -0.26
N GLU A 275 -29.06 7.28 0.64
CA GLU A 275 -29.11 6.82 2.02
C GLU A 275 -29.09 8.02 2.99
N GLY A 276 -29.75 7.88 4.12
CA GLY A 276 -29.77 8.90 5.18
C GLY A 276 -31.11 9.60 5.38
N ASN A 277 -32.01 9.59 4.37
CA ASN A 277 -33.29 10.29 4.49
C ASN A 277 -34.29 9.65 5.45
N LEU A 278 -34.27 8.31 5.59
CA LEU A 278 -35.29 7.59 6.32
C LEU A 278 -34.85 7.07 7.67
N ARG A 279 -33.63 6.66 7.78
CA ARG A 279 -33.00 6.18 9.01
C ARG A 279 -31.50 6.41 8.89
N HIS A 280 -30.97 7.17 9.84
CA HIS A 280 -29.53 7.24 9.99
C HIS A 280 -29.00 5.81 10.19
N ARG A 281 -28.13 5.38 9.33
CA ARG A 281 -27.64 4.02 9.28
C ARG A 281 -26.14 4.01 9.22
N ASN A 282 -25.53 3.21 10.05
CA ASN A 282 -24.13 2.85 9.87
C ASN A 282 -24.06 1.73 8.82
N LEU A 283 -23.47 2.01 7.66
CA LEU A 283 -23.32 1.05 6.56
C LEU A 283 -22.05 0.18 6.68
N SER A 284 -21.25 0.36 7.71
CA SER A 284 -20.05 -0.47 7.93
C SER A 284 -20.39 -1.94 8.17
N GLY A 285 -21.57 -2.21 8.74
CA GLY A 285 -21.96 -3.52 9.22
C GLY A 285 -21.46 -3.83 10.64
N VAL A 286 -20.69 -2.92 11.25
CA VAL A 286 -20.22 -2.97 12.65
C VAL A 286 -20.70 -1.71 13.36
N PRO A 287 -21.44 -1.80 14.46
CA PRO A 287 -21.85 -0.63 15.24
C PRO A 287 -20.64 0.16 15.73
N GLU A 288 -20.79 1.47 15.80
CA GLU A 288 -19.78 2.41 16.32
C GLU A 288 -18.47 2.47 15.53
N GLU A 289 -18.35 1.73 14.43
CA GLU A 289 -17.12 1.69 13.61
C GLU A 289 -17.40 2.03 12.13
N HIS A 290 -16.38 2.51 11.44
CA HIS A 290 -16.39 2.73 9.99
C HIS A 290 -15.60 1.61 9.27
N PRO A 291 -15.86 1.33 7.98
CA PRO A 291 -15.26 0.19 7.27
C PRO A 291 -13.85 0.45 6.73
N PHE A 292 -13.21 1.54 7.12
CA PHE A 292 -11.93 1.96 6.58
C PHE A 292 -10.80 1.69 7.59
N THR A 293 -9.82 0.92 7.18
CA THR A 293 -8.55 0.80 7.90
C THR A 293 -7.51 1.70 7.25
N GLU A 294 -6.89 2.56 8.02
CA GLU A 294 -5.81 3.43 7.55
C GLU A 294 -4.50 2.67 7.45
N VAL A 295 -3.79 2.86 6.35
CA VAL A 295 -2.45 2.32 6.14
C VAL A 295 -1.49 3.47 5.86
N CYS A 296 -0.51 3.66 6.73
CA CYS A 296 0.49 4.72 6.65
C CYS A 296 1.81 4.23 7.26
N ALA A 297 2.87 4.23 6.47
CA ALA A 297 4.20 3.83 6.92
C ALA A 297 5.00 5.00 7.53
N ASN A 298 4.75 6.23 7.06
CA ASN A 298 5.44 7.43 7.47
C ASN A 298 4.44 8.47 7.99
N ARG A 299 4.18 8.45 9.29
CA ARG A 299 3.34 9.46 9.92
C ARG A 299 4.06 10.79 10.02
N LEU A 300 3.33 11.87 9.80
CA LEU A 300 3.73 13.22 10.14
C LEU A 300 2.88 13.73 11.30
N ASP A 301 3.52 14.44 12.20
CA ASP A 301 2.80 15.08 13.30
C ASP A 301 1.90 16.20 12.78
N ASN A 302 0.67 16.28 13.30
CA ASN A 302 -0.33 17.25 12.88
C ASN A 302 -0.63 17.28 11.37
N TYR A 303 -0.53 16.14 10.69
CA TYR A 303 -0.88 16.02 9.29
C TYR A 303 -1.50 14.67 8.99
N PHE A 304 -2.74 14.68 8.52
CA PHE A 304 -3.55 13.47 8.30
C PHE A 304 -2.97 12.53 7.24
N TRP A 305 -2.44 13.08 6.14
CA TRP A 305 -2.10 12.28 4.94
C TRP A 305 -0.75 11.54 5.02
N GLY A 306 0.03 11.78 6.08
CA GLY A 306 1.36 11.19 6.18
C GLY A 306 2.34 11.72 5.13
N GLN A 307 3.49 11.05 4.98
CA GLN A 307 4.53 11.44 4.03
C GLN A 307 4.85 10.29 3.07
N SER A 308 4.83 10.58 1.78
CA SER A 308 5.36 9.68 0.75
C SER A 308 6.86 9.48 0.94
N GLU A 309 7.33 8.26 0.75
CA GLU A 309 8.77 7.98 0.67
C GLU A 309 9.40 8.68 -0.53
N ILE A 310 8.65 8.84 -1.61
CA ILE A 310 9.09 9.54 -2.82
C ILE A 310 9.42 11.00 -2.54
N ALA A 311 8.71 11.66 -1.64
CA ALA A 311 9.01 13.05 -1.28
C ALA A 311 10.45 13.23 -0.78
N THR A 312 11.00 12.22 -0.10
CA THR A 312 12.39 12.21 0.35
C THR A 312 13.37 11.81 -0.76
N LEU A 313 12.95 10.91 -1.65
CA LEU A 313 13.82 10.31 -2.67
C LEU A 313 13.85 11.09 -3.99
N ALA A 314 12.81 11.89 -4.30
CA ALA A 314 12.71 12.62 -5.56
C ALA A 314 13.92 13.54 -5.85
N PRO A 315 14.42 14.35 -4.89
CA PRO A 315 15.60 15.16 -5.13
C PRO A 315 16.85 14.32 -5.46
N LEU A 316 17.01 13.16 -4.84
CA LEU A 316 18.12 12.25 -5.14
C LEU A 316 17.98 11.64 -6.53
N GLN A 317 16.73 11.33 -6.93
CA GLN A 317 16.44 10.82 -8.27
C GLN A 317 16.76 11.85 -9.35
N ASP A 318 16.42 13.11 -9.13
CA ASP A 318 16.76 14.20 -10.06
C ASP A 318 18.28 14.37 -10.20
N MET A 319 19.02 14.38 -9.08
CA MET A 319 20.48 14.41 -9.10
C MET A 319 21.08 13.21 -9.84
N LEU A 320 20.51 12.02 -9.68
CA LEU A 320 20.95 10.82 -10.38
C LEU A 320 20.72 10.94 -11.90
N ASN A 321 19.52 11.37 -12.30
CA ASN A 321 19.16 11.58 -13.70
C ASN A 321 20.07 12.62 -14.37
N GLU A 322 20.36 13.73 -13.69
CA GLU A 322 21.29 14.77 -14.17
C GLU A 322 22.70 14.22 -14.36
N ALA A 323 23.25 13.52 -13.36
CA ALA A 323 24.58 12.94 -13.43
C ALA A 323 24.71 11.92 -14.59
N ILE A 324 23.71 11.05 -14.76
CA ILE A 324 23.66 10.08 -15.88
C ILE A 324 23.55 10.81 -17.23
N SER A 325 22.73 11.85 -17.31
CA SER A 325 22.56 12.66 -18.52
C SER A 325 23.87 13.33 -18.93
N ASP A 326 24.61 13.87 -17.97
CA ASP A 326 25.92 14.50 -18.22
C ASP A 326 26.96 13.47 -18.68
N VAL A 327 27.08 12.33 -18.04
CA VAL A 327 27.97 11.24 -18.51
C VAL A 327 27.60 10.84 -19.93
N ARG A 328 26.33 10.66 -20.24
CA ARG A 328 25.83 10.32 -21.57
C ARG A 328 26.16 11.41 -22.59
N ARG A 329 26.00 12.68 -22.21
CA ARG A 329 26.32 13.82 -23.09
C ARG A 329 27.82 13.87 -23.43
N ILE A 330 28.70 13.73 -22.44
CA ILE A 330 30.15 13.74 -22.63
C ILE A 330 30.58 12.51 -23.45
N THR A 331 30.05 11.33 -23.16
CA THR A 331 30.34 10.10 -23.94
C THR A 331 29.92 10.23 -25.40
N ARG A 332 28.79 10.88 -25.69
CA ARG A 332 28.38 11.18 -27.08
C ARG A 332 29.32 12.18 -27.76
N LEU A 333 29.79 13.20 -27.03
CA LEU A 333 30.77 14.14 -27.54
C LEU A 333 32.14 13.47 -27.78
N GLN A 334 32.53 12.51 -26.96
CA GLN A 334 33.74 11.71 -27.21
C GLN A 334 33.60 10.84 -28.46
N ALA A 335 32.44 10.18 -28.62
CA ALA A 335 32.19 9.32 -29.79
C ALA A 335 32.10 10.10 -31.09
N ARG A 336 31.57 11.33 -31.04
CA ARG A 336 31.43 12.24 -32.19
C ARG A 336 31.89 13.64 -31.81
N PRO A 337 33.19 13.84 -31.60
CA PRO A 337 33.70 15.12 -31.16
C PRO A 337 33.54 16.19 -32.25
N PRO A 338 33.22 17.41 -31.84
CA PRO A 338 33.33 18.55 -32.78
C PRO A 338 34.77 18.65 -33.25
N LYS A 339 34.92 18.92 -34.54
CA LYS A 339 36.21 19.05 -35.18
C LYS A 339 36.49 20.53 -35.43
N ALA A 340 37.64 21.03 -34.97
CA ALA A 340 38.14 22.34 -35.31
C ALA A 340 39.02 22.22 -36.54
N PHE A 341 38.68 22.93 -37.60
CA PHE A 341 39.45 23.00 -38.82
C PHE A 341 40.26 24.29 -38.80
N ILE A 342 41.54 24.17 -38.56
CA ILE A 342 42.47 25.31 -38.44
C ILE A 342 43.27 25.41 -39.71
N GLY A 343 43.37 26.63 -40.31
CA GLY A 343 44.17 26.91 -41.50
C GLY A 343 43.56 26.46 -42.83
N PHE A 344 42.29 26.01 -42.84
CA PHE A 344 41.60 25.66 -44.08
C PHE A 344 41.06 26.91 -44.79
N GLN A 345 41.39 27.06 -46.06
CA GLN A 345 40.85 28.13 -46.90
C GLN A 345 39.61 27.62 -47.66
N GLY A 346 38.53 28.43 -47.66
CA GLY A 346 37.31 28.11 -48.42
C GLY A 346 36.47 26.95 -47.91
N LEU A 347 36.43 26.72 -46.60
CA LEU A 347 35.57 25.74 -45.98
C LEU A 347 34.10 26.20 -46.06
N THR A 348 33.32 25.60 -46.93
CA THR A 348 31.88 25.83 -47.05
C THR A 348 31.10 24.84 -46.15
N GLU A 349 29.86 25.20 -45.78
CA GLU A 349 28.99 24.34 -44.98
C GLU A 349 28.78 22.95 -45.62
N ALA A 350 28.73 22.89 -46.94
CA ALA A 350 28.62 21.65 -47.70
C ALA A 350 29.87 20.75 -47.55
N LYS A 351 31.07 21.35 -47.60
CA LYS A 351 32.34 20.65 -47.35
C LYS A 351 32.45 20.19 -45.91
N TYR A 352 32.00 21.01 -44.95
CA TYR A 352 31.96 20.64 -43.53
C TYR A 352 31.04 19.43 -43.30
N LYS A 353 29.84 19.41 -43.88
CA LYS A 353 28.90 18.28 -43.78
C LYS A 353 29.47 17.02 -44.42
N ALA A 354 30.15 17.11 -45.55
CA ALA A 354 30.81 15.99 -46.21
C ALA A 354 31.95 15.39 -45.38
N LEU A 355 32.64 16.20 -44.59
CA LEU A 355 33.72 15.76 -43.69
C LEU A 355 33.27 15.16 -42.38
N ASN A 356 32.03 15.39 -42.01
CA ASN A 356 31.46 14.86 -40.77
C ASN A 356 30.97 13.41 -40.94
N VAL A 357 31.21 12.80 -42.10
CA VAL A 357 30.99 11.37 -42.38
C VAL A 357 32.20 10.57 -41.87
N PRO A 358 32.03 9.34 -41.38
CA PRO A 358 33.15 8.54 -40.85
C PRO A 358 34.35 8.37 -41.77
N ASP A 359 34.12 8.28 -43.06
CA ASP A 359 35.17 8.09 -44.09
C ASP A 359 35.45 9.33 -44.93
N GLY A 360 34.96 10.51 -44.48
CA GLY A 360 35.19 11.76 -45.17
C GLY A 360 36.64 12.23 -45.04
N TYR A 361 37.30 12.57 -46.17
CA TYR A 361 38.61 13.17 -46.18
C TYR A 361 38.64 14.48 -46.98
N ILE A 362 39.53 15.39 -46.60
CA ILE A 362 39.89 16.56 -47.40
C ILE A 362 41.40 16.51 -47.66
N SER A 363 41.79 16.80 -48.90
CA SER A 363 43.13 17.15 -49.24
C SER A 363 43.24 18.69 -49.31
N GLU A 364 44.15 19.27 -48.52
CA GLU A 364 44.44 20.71 -48.49
C GLU A 364 45.94 20.89 -48.62
N ASP A 365 46.35 21.77 -49.55
CA ASP A 365 47.76 22.02 -49.84
C ASP A 365 48.43 23.03 -48.89
N THR A 366 47.73 23.47 -47.85
CA THR A 366 48.26 24.44 -46.86
C THR A 366 49.04 23.73 -45.76
N PRO A 367 50.33 24.04 -45.57
CA PRO A 367 51.15 23.33 -44.56
C PRO A 367 50.73 23.59 -43.10
N THR A 368 49.84 24.55 -42.89
CA THR A 368 49.28 24.88 -41.56
C THR A 368 47.89 24.28 -41.31
N ALA A 369 47.33 23.53 -42.29
CA ALA A 369 46.01 22.93 -42.15
C ALA A 369 46.04 21.78 -41.11
N LYS A 370 45.27 21.92 -40.05
CA LYS A 370 45.16 20.94 -39.01
C LYS A 370 43.70 20.71 -38.62
N VAL A 371 43.34 19.44 -38.48
CA VAL A 371 42.02 19.07 -37.89
C VAL A 371 42.25 18.66 -36.47
N GLU A 372 41.70 19.41 -35.56
CA GLU A 372 41.77 19.11 -34.13
C GLU A 372 40.42 18.57 -33.64
N ARG A 373 40.44 17.45 -32.94
CA ARG A 373 39.24 16.86 -32.34
C ARG A 373 39.10 17.39 -30.92
N LEU A 374 38.02 18.13 -30.68
CA LEU A 374 37.71 18.67 -29.36
C LEU A 374 36.88 17.63 -28.57
N ALA A 375 37.52 16.54 -28.12
CA ALA A 375 36.89 15.51 -27.35
C ALA A 375 37.11 15.80 -25.85
N PRO A 376 36.07 16.10 -25.07
CA PRO A 376 36.21 16.20 -23.64
C PRO A 376 36.46 14.79 -23.06
N GLU A 377 37.31 14.69 -22.05
CA GLU A 377 37.45 13.46 -21.28
C GLU A 377 36.32 13.38 -20.26
N VAL A 378 35.85 12.15 -19.96
CA VAL A 378 34.89 11.92 -18.85
C VAL A 378 35.69 11.91 -17.57
N PRO A 379 35.49 12.86 -16.64
CA PRO A 379 36.20 12.88 -15.37
C PRO A 379 35.80 11.64 -14.56
N PRO A 380 36.77 10.89 -13.99
CA PRO A 380 36.45 9.73 -13.12
C PRO A 380 35.56 10.07 -11.93
N GLU A 381 35.63 11.30 -11.46
CA GLU A 381 34.84 11.85 -10.36
C GLU A 381 33.32 11.78 -10.62
N MET A 382 32.90 11.83 -11.89
CA MET A 382 31.46 11.71 -12.24
C MET A 382 30.90 10.32 -11.89
N PHE A 383 31.70 9.27 -12.09
CA PHE A 383 31.28 7.92 -11.69
C PHE A 383 31.24 7.77 -10.18
N GLN A 384 32.21 8.36 -9.46
CA GLN A 384 32.19 8.38 -8.01
C GLN A 384 30.99 9.17 -7.45
N GLN A 385 30.58 10.24 -8.14
CA GLN A 385 29.39 10.99 -7.76
C GLN A 385 28.11 10.13 -7.90
N ILE A 386 27.98 9.38 -8.99
CA ILE A 386 26.86 8.46 -9.21
C ILE A 386 26.82 7.40 -8.09
N GLU A 387 27.96 6.78 -7.75
CA GLU A 387 28.06 5.83 -6.66
C GLU A 387 27.65 6.43 -5.29
N LYS A 388 28.06 7.66 -5.01
CA LYS A 388 27.66 8.36 -3.78
C LYS A 388 26.15 8.62 -3.76
N ILE A 389 25.54 9.06 -4.87
CA ILE A 389 24.08 9.27 -4.95
C ILE A 389 23.35 7.94 -4.70
N LEU A 390 23.79 6.83 -5.29
CA LEU A 390 23.20 5.52 -5.06
C LEU A 390 23.29 5.09 -3.58
N ASN A 391 24.43 5.36 -2.92
CA ASN A 391 24.58 5.10 -1.50
C ASN A 391 23.65 5.97 -0.64
N TRP A 392 23.43 7.23 -1.01
CA TRP A 392 22.48 8.11 -0.32
C TRP A 392 21.04 7.62 -0.42
N PHE A 393 20.64 6.99 -1.54
CA PHE A 393 19.33 6.32 -1.62
C PHE A 393 19.19 5.23 -0.55
N ASP A 394 20.20 4.38 -0.41
CA ASP A 394 20.16 3.26 0.53
C ASP A 394 20.20 3.79 1.98
N GLU A 395 20.99 4.84 2.26
CA GLU A 395 21.04 5.51 3.56
C GLU A 395 19.70 6.21 3.90
N ALA A 396 19.09 6.92 2.96
CA ALA A 396 17.80 7.60 3.16
C ALA A 396 16.68 6.64 3.56
N ALA A 397 16.67 5.41 3.03
CA ALA A 397 15.72 4.38 3.43
C ALA A 397 16.08 3.69 4.75
N GLY A 398 17.31 3.82 5.19
CA GLY A 398 17.83 3.06 6.33
C GLY A 398 18.21 1.62 5.96
N PHE A 399 18.46 1.35 4.66
CA PHE A 399 19.02 0.07 4.25
C PHE A 399 20.52 0.02 4.57
N GLN A 400 20.93 -1.04 5.22
CA GLN A 400 22.36 -1.34 5.40
C GLN A 400 22.81 -2.38 4.37
N PRO A 401 24.11 -2.38 3.99
CA PRO A 401 24.64 -3.34 3.01
C PRO A 401 24.34 -4.80 3.36
N ILE A 402 24.32 -5.13 4.65
CA ILE A 402 23.99 -6.47 5.13
C ILE A 402 22.53 -6.88 4.83
N MET A 403 21.60 -5.93 4.86
CA MET A 403 20.19 -6.18 4.50
C MET A 403 20.02 -6.43 2.99
N MET A 404 20.99 -5.98 2.19
CA MET A 404 21.05 -6.20 0.76
C MET A 404 21.81 -7.48 0.36
N GLY A 405 22.15 -8.33 1.34
CA GLY A 405 22.93 -9.53 1.11
C GLY A 405 24.41 -9.26 0.81
N GLN A 406 24.88 -8.03 0.99
CA GLN A 406 26.28 -7.69 0.85
C GLN A 406 26.99 -8.00 2.18
N GLY A 407 27.92 -8.95 2.15
CA GLY A 407 28.72 -9.29 3.32
C GLY A 407 29.66 -8.12 3.69
N GLU A 408 29.59 -7.66 4.94
CA GLU A 408 30.60 -6.71 5.42
C GLU A 408 31.99 -7.39 5.53
N PRO A 409 33.06 -6.72 5.09
CA PRO A 409 34.42 -7.25 5.27
C PRO A 409 34.71 -7.47 6.75
N GLY A 410 35.01 -8.73 7.14
CA GLY A 410 35.32 -9.09 8.53
C GLY A 410 34.20 -9.77 9.31
N VAL A 411 32.94 -9.79 8.80
CA VAL A 411 31.83 -10.52 9.43
C VAL A 411 31.90 -12.00 9.05
N ARG A 412 32.44 -12.83 9.93
CA ARG A 412 32.57 -14.28 9.70
C ARG A 412 31.52 -15.13 10.42
N ALA A 413 30.81 -14.58 11.37
CA ALA A 413 29.85 -15.30 12.18
C ALA A 413 28.41 -14.84 11.86
N GLY A 414 27.51 -15.77 11.57
CA GLY A 414 26.08 -15.46 11.33
C GLY A 414 25.41 -14.75 12.51
N SER A 415 25.87 -14.96 13.75
CA SER A 415 25.38 -14.24 14.93
C SER A 415 25.73 -12.75 14.91
N HIS A 416 26.87 -12.37 14.32
CA HIS A 416 27.29 -10.97 14.19
C HIS A 416 26.45 -10.27 13.08
N ALA A 417 26.26 -10.95 11.93
CA ALA A 417 25.41 -10.47 10.87
C ALA A 417 23.98 -10.19 11.36
N ALA A 418 23.41 -11.10 12.13
CA ALA A 418 22.09 -10.92 12.70
C ALA A 418 22.02 -9.82 13.78
N THR A 419 23.10 -9.59 14.53
CA THR A 419 23.18 -8.45 15.47
C THR A 419 23.23 -7.13 14.72
N LEU A 420 23.97 -7.05 13.61
CA LEU A 420 24.03 -5.88 12.75
C LEU A 420 22.69 -5.59 12.08
N LEU A 421 21.98 -6.61 11.59
CA LEU A 421 20.61 -6.48 11.09
C LEU A 421 19.66 -5.89 12.14
N ARG A 422 19.77 -6.34 13.37
CA ARG A 422 18.93 -5.89 14.48
C ARG A 422 19.25 -4.48 14.95
N THR A 423 20.50 -4.09 15.01
CA THR A 423 20.95 -2.77 15.47
C THR A 423 20.95 -1.73 14.37
N GLY A 424 21.01 -2.16 13.12
CA GLY A 424 21.24 -1.30 11.98
C GLY A 424 20.02 -0.60 11.40
N SER A 425 18.79 -0.98 11.78
CA SER A 425 17.59 -0.40 11.17
C SER A 425 16.44 -0.11 12.16
N PRO A 426 16.65 0.73 13.19
CA PRO A 426 15.56 1.07 14.11
C PRO A 426 14.38 1.73 13.39
N ARG A 427 14.64 2.58 12.39
CA ARG A 427 13.61 3.23 11.57
C ARG A 427 12.72 2.22 10.82
N MET A 428 13.32 1.17 10.26
CA MET A 428 12.57 0.11 9.57
C MET A 428 11.69 -0.68 10.54
N ARG A 429 12.22 -0.95 11.73
CA ARG A 429 11.48 -1.66 12.77
C ARG A 429 10.26 -0.88 13.24
N ASP A 430 10.39 0.42 13.47
CA ASP A 430 9.29 1.27 13.91
C ASP A 430 8.18 1.34 12.86
N ARG A 431 8.55 1.43 11.58
CA ARG A 431 7.62 1.36 10.45
C ARG A 431 6.91 0.00 10.36
N ALA A 432 7.66 -1.09 10.50
CA ALA A 432 7.09 -2.44 10.47
C ALA A 432 6.09 -2.66 11.62
N LEU A 433 6.41 -2.21 12.84
CA LEU A 433 5.49 -2.25 14.00
C LEU A 433 4.23 -1.40 13.78
N LEU A 434 4.36 -0.26 13.10
CA LEU A 434 3.23 0.57 12.77
C LEU A 434 2.28 -0.12 11.78
N VAL A 435 2.85 -0.67 10.70
CA VAL A 435 2.09 -1.43 9.68
C VAL A 435 1.42 -2.65 10.32
N GLU A 436 2.12 -3.36 11.20
CA GLU A 436 1.56 -4.50 11.93
C GLU A 436 0.36 -4.13 12.79
N ARG A 437 0.42 -3.00 13.52
CA ARG A 437 -0.75 -2.51 14.27
C ARG A 437 -1.94 -2.22 13.37
N GLN A 438 -1.70 -1.63 12.21
CA GLN A 438 -2.75 -1.33 11.24
C GLN A 438 -3.35 -2.62 10.67
N GLY A 439 -2.53 -3.63 10.39
CA GLY A 439 -2.99 -4.98 10.05
C GLY A 439 -3.82 -5.61 11.16
N GLY A 440 -3.42 -5.40 12.42
CA GLY A 440 -4.19 -5.83 13.58
C GLY A 440 -5.58 -5.19 13.66
N SER A 441 -5.64 -3.87 13.45
CA SER A 441 -6.92 -3.13 13.41
C SER A 441 -7.81 -3.61 12.27
N HIS A 442 -7.23 -3.90 11.10
CA HIS A 442 -7.96 -4.47 9.97
C HIS A 442 -8.52 -5.87 10.29
N GLY A 443 -7.70 -6.74 10.91
CA GLY A 443 -8.14 -8.07 11.35
C GLY A 443 -9.26 -8.01 12.38
N ASP A 444 -9.19 -7.06 13.31
CA ASP A 444 -10.22 -6.85 14.33
C ASP A 444 -11.55 -6.42 13.71
N PHE A 445 -11.51 -5.47 12.78
CA PHE A 445 -12.71 -5.06 12.03
C PHE A 445 -13.31 -6.24 11.22
N CYS A 446 -12.48 -7.03 10.54
CA CYS A 446 -12.92 -8.23 9.83
C CYS A 446 -13.56 -9.25 10.78
N PHE A 447 -13.01 -9.41 11.97
CA PHE A 447 -13.56 -10.31 12.98
C PHE A 447 -14.93 -9.84 13.50
N LYS A 448 -15.09 -8.55 13.78
CA LYS A 448 -16.37 -7.95 14.17
C LYS A 448 -17.43 -8.10 13.07
N LEU A 449 -17.05 -7.96 11.80
CA LEU A 449 -17.94 -8.24 10.67
C LEU A 449 -18.41 -9.71 10.67
N LEU A 450 -17.51 -10.67 10.89
CA LEU A 450 -17.85 -12.08 11.00
C LEU A 450 -18.79 -12.36 12.19
N GLN A 451 -18.58 -11.72 13.33
CA GLN A 451 -19.45 -11.82 14.50
C GLN A 451 -20.86 -11.30 14.21
N ASN A 452 -20.98 -10.15 13.54
CA ASN A 452 -22.27 -9.54 13.24
C ASN A 452 -23.06 -10.27 12.16
N LYS A 453 -22.40 -11.10 11.35
CA LYS A 453 -23.04 -11.94 10.32
C LYS A 453 -23.34 -13.37 10.79
N ASP A 454 -23.32 -13.59 12.10
CA ASP A 454 -23.67 -14.86 12.73
C ASP A 454 -22.90 -16.06 12.16
N ALA A 455 -21.60 -15.92 11.94
CA ALA A 455 -20.76 -16.99 11.43
C ALA A 455 -20.70 -18.15 12.43
N GLU A 456 -20.98 -19.36 11.95
CA GLU A 456 -20.91 -20.59 12.73
C GLU A 456 -19.51 -21.18 12.73
N VAL A 457 -19.05 -21.64 13.89
CA VAL A 457 -17.74 -22.23 14.09
C VAL A 457 -17.86 -23.59 14.78
N TYR A 458 -17.15 -24.56 14.23
CA TYR A 458 -17.04 -25.87 14.83
C TYR A 458 -15.71 -26.04 15.57
N THR A 459 -15.78 -26.46 16.82
CA THR A 459 -14.62 -26.76 17.65
C THR A 459 -14.41 -28.26 17.75
N SER A 460 -13.35 -28.77 17.11
CA SER A 460 -13.08 -30.22 17.06
C SER A 460 -12.77 -30.83 18.44
N LYS A 461 -12.10 -30.08 19.32
CA LYS A 461 -11.76 -30.55 20.67
C LYS A 461 -12.99 -30.68 21.59
N LEU A 462 -13.88 -29.68 21.53
CA LEU A 462 -15.12 -29.69 22.34
C LEU A 462 -16.25 -30.43 21.63
N LYS A 463 -16.11 -30.76 20.34
CA LYS A 463 -17.18 -31.33 19.48
C LYS A 463 -18.45 -30.49 19.52
N GLU A 464 -18.31 -29.19 19.65
CA GLU A 464 -19.37 -28.21 19.79
C GLU A 464 -19.40 -27.26 18.61
N GLN A 465 -20.59 -26.88 18.20
CA GLN A 465 -20.82 -25.82 17.22
C GLN A 465 -21.33 -24.58 17.96
N PHE A 466 -20.73 -23.41 17.69
CA PHE A 466 -21.12 -22.16 18.33
C PHE A 466 -21.11 -21.02 17.33
N MET A 467 -21.87 -19.98 17.63
CA MET A 467 -21.88 -18.74 16.84
C MET A 467 -20.85 -17.76 17.36
N LEU A 468 -20.10 -17.10 16.48
CA LEU A 468 -19.11 -16.09 16.87
C LEU A 468 -19.70 -14.96 17.70
N LYS A 469 -20.97 -14.60 17.47
CA LYS A 469 -21.69 -13.59 18.25
C LYS A 469 -21.85 -13.95 19.75
N GLN A 470 -21.75 -15.23 20.10
CA GLN A 470 -21.83 -15.67 21.48
C GLN A 470 -20.53 -15.47 22.27
N MET A 471 -19.46 -15.07 21.56
CA MET A 471 -18.18 -14.79 22.20
C MET A 471 -18.25 -13.50 23.02
N PRO A 472 -17.67 -13.45 24.23
CA PRO A 472 -17.57 -12.22 25.01
C PRO A 472 -16.87 -11.11 24.23
N GLY A 473 -17.32 -9.86 24.43
CA GLY A 473 -16.75 -8.70 23.75
C GLY A 473 -15.32 -8.34 24.20
N ASP A 474 -14.93 -8.74 25.40
CA ASP A 474 -13.61 -8.45 25.98
C ASP A 474 -12.54 -9.43 25.48
N TYR A 475 -12.37 -9.52 24.17
CA TYR A 475 -11.28 -10.28 23.57
C TYR A 475 -10.14 -9.33 23.16
N ARG A 476 -8.95 -9.88 23.12
CA ARG A 476 -7.78 -9.25 22.53
C ARG A 476 -7.39 -9.99 21.25
N LEU A 477 -7.48 -9.28 20.14
CA LEU A 477 -6.93 -9.77 18.89
C LEU A 477 -5.48 -9.27 18.77
N ALA A 478 -4.56 -10.21 18.63
CA ALA A 478 -3.16 -9.90 18.35
C ALA A 478 -2.79 -10.42 16.98
N VAL A 479 -2.12 -9.59 16.21
CA VAL A 479 -1.38 -10.08 15.04
C VAL A 479 -0.18 -10.83 15.61
N ASP A 480 0.10 -11.97 15.08
CA ASP A 480 1.31 -12.67 15.44
C ASP A 480 2.49 -11.94 14.80
N SER A 481 3.11 -11.14 15.65
CA SER A 481 3.95 -9.98 15.32
C SER A 481 5.24 -10.28 14.60
N HIS A 482 5.51 -11.51 14.29
CA HIS A 482 6.82 -11.87 13.73
C HIS A 482 6.70 -12.61 12.40
N SER A 483 5.47 -12.74 11.92
CA SER A 483 5.20 -13.48 10.71
C SER A 483 5.37 -12.67 9.44
N GLY A 484 5.16 -11.36 9.49
CA GLY A 484 5.11 -10.53 8.28
C GLY A 484 6.42 -9.85 7.87
N SER A 485 7.46 -9.87 8.70
CA SER A 485 8.72 -9.22 8.32
C SER A 485 9.95 -10.13 8.56
N PRO A 486 10.78 -10.34 7.54
CA PRO A 486 12.02 -11.14 7.65
C PRO A 486 12.96 -10.66 8.77
N ILE A 487 12.84 -9.39 9.16
CA ILE A 487 13.63 -8.78 10.24
C ILE A 487 13.37 -9.46 11.60
N PHE A 488 12.17 -9.99 11.80
CA PHE A 488 11.76 -10.58 13.09
C PHE A 488 11.87 -12.11 13.14
N GLN A 489 11.86 -12.79 11.99
CA GLN A 489 11.89 -14.26 11.93
C GLN A 489 13.13 -14.85 12.62
N ASP A 490 14.29 -14.31 12.37
CA ASP A 490 15.56 -14.76 13.01
C ASP A 490 15.53 -14.65 14.55
N ASP A 491 14.83 -13.65 15.10
CA ASP A 491 14.76 -13.42 16.56
C ASP A 491 13.83 -14.45 17.24
N VAL A 492 12.76 -14.85 16.53
CA VAL A 492 11.81 -15.87 16.99
C VAL A 492 12.46 -17.25 17.00
N GLU A 493 13.13 -17.64 15.93
CA GLU A 493 13.82 -18.93 15.83
C GLU A 493 14.89 -19.10 16.92
N ARG A 494 15.64 -18.04 17.21
CA ARG A 494 16.63 -18.07 18.28
C ARG A 494 16.00 -18.17 19.66
N LYS A 495 14.96 -17.39 19.95
CA LYS A 495 14.23 -17.46 21.21
C LYS A 495 13.63 -18.84 21.39
N ALA A 496 13.01 -19.39 20.33
CA ALA A 496 12.47 -20.73 20.30
C ALA A 496 13.52 -21.78 20.60
N ALA A 497 14.70 -21.68 19.98
CA ALA A 497 15.82 -22.59 20.20
C ALA A 497 16.38 -22.52 21.64
N VAL A 498 16.45 -21.32 22.22
CA VAL A 498 16.91 -21.12 23.61
C VAL A 498 15.89 -21.68 24.61
N LEU A 499 14.60 -21.37 24.43
CA LEU A 499 13.53 -21.86 25.29
C LEU A 499 13.33 -23.38 25.20
N SER A 500 13.49 -23.95 24.00
CA SER A 500 13.45 -25.40 23.78
C SER A 500 14.62 -26.11 24.48
N LYS A 501 15.84 -25.58 24.39
CA LYS A 501 17.01 -26.11 25.13
C LYS A 501 16.83 -26.01 26.64
N GLY A 502 16.12 -24.99 27.11
CA GLY A 502 15.76 -24.83 28.53
C GLY A 502 14.62 -25.73 29.00
N GLY A 503 13.99 -26.48 28.11
CA GLY A 503 12.84 -27.34 28.43
C GLY A 503 11.57 -26.56 28.80
N ALA A 504 11.50 -25.28 28.43
CA ALA A 504 10.39 -24.39 28.72
C ALA A 504 9.26 -24.49 27.69
N LEU A 505 9.53 -25.07 26.50
CA LEU A 505 8.57 -25.24 25.41
C LEU A 505 8.29 -26.72 25.17
N SER A 506 7.02 -27.06 24.97
CA SER A 506 6.62 -28.37 24.44
C SER A 506 6.99 -28.48 22.94
N PRO A 507 7.08 -29.68 22.37
CA PRO A 507 7.25 -29.85 20.92
C PRO A 507 6.15 -29.16 20.11
N THR A 508 4.94 -29.13 20.61
CA THR A 508 3.79 -28.44 19.99
C THR A 508 3.98 -26.94 20.00
N ASP A 509 4.42 -26.35 21.14
CA ASP A 509 4.71 -24.92 21.25
C ASP A 509 5.87 -24.51 20.34
N LEU A 510 6.89 -25.37 20.20
CA LEU A 510 8.02 -25.13 19.31
C LEU A 510 7.56 -25.06 17.85
N ILE A 511 6.72 -25.98 17.41
CA ILE A 511 6.15 -25.99 16.05
C ILE A 511 5.28 -24.75 15.83
N MET A 512 4.47 -24.35 16.82
CA MET A 512 3.67 -23.13 16.75
C MET A 512 4.53 -21.87 16.64
N LEU A 513 5.67 -21.82 17.30
CA LEU A 513 6.57 -20.67 17.30
C LEU A 513 7.46 -20.58 16.03
N THR A 514 7.96 -21.72 15.54
CA THR A 514 8.87 -21.77 14.37
C THR A 514 8.15 -21.87 13.03
N ARG A 515 6.86 -22.22 13.03
CA ARG A 515 5.98 -22.26 11.85
C ARG A 515 6.54 -22.94 10.62
N PRO A 516 6.96 -24.21 10.73
CA PRO A 516 7.42 -24.93 9.57
C PRO A 516 6.30 -25.18 8.56
N PRO A 517 6.61 -25.40 7.29
CA PRO A 517 5.64 -25.86 6.29
C PRO A 517 4.83 -27.05 6.81
N HIS A 518 3.53 -27.08 6.51
CA HIS A 518 2.60 -28.13 6.98
C HIS A 518 2.45 -28.21 8.52
N GLN A 519 2.41 -27.06 9.16
CA GLN A 519 2.33 -26.92 10.62
C GLN A 519 1.23 -27.78 11.25
N ASP A 520 0.02 -27.82 10.64
CA ASP A 520 -1.13 -28.55 11.17
C ASP A 520 -0.86 -30.06 11.29
N ILE A 521 -0.20 -30.64 10.29
CA ILE A 521 0.20 -32.05 10.28
C ILE A 521 1.25 -32.33 11.36
N LEU A 522 2.19 -31.42 11.52
CA LEU A 522 3.26 -31.54 12.51
C LEU A 522 2.73 -31.42 13.94
N ILE A 523 1.74 -30.53 14.18
CA ILE A 523 1.05 -30.39 15.47
C ILE A 523 0.29 -31.68 15.79
N GLU A 524 -0.48 -32.23 14.84
CA GLU A 524 -1.20 -33.48 15.03
C GLU A 524 -0.27 -34.65 15.38
N HIS A 525 0.87 -34.73 14.70
CA HIS A 525 1.89 -35.74 15.00
C HIS A 525 2.56 -35.52 16.37
N ALA A 526 2.81 -34.25 16.77
CA ALA A 526 3.38 -33.93 18.08
C ALA A 526 2.40 -34.30 19.21
N GLU A 527 1.12 -33.91 19.09
CA GLU A 527 0.07 -34.27 20.05
C GLU A 527 -0.13 -35.80 20.16
N ALA A 528 -0.08 -36.50 19.02
CA ALA A 528 -0.17 -37.96 19.02
C ALA A 528 1.01 -38.60 19.77
N ARG A 529 2.22 -38.08 19.61
CA ARG A 529 3.41 -38.55 20.35
C ARG A 529 3.32 -38.22 21.84
N GLU A 530 2.89 -37.03 22.21
CA GLU A 530 2.70 -36.63 23.60
C GLU A 530 1.64 -37.53 24.30
N LYS A 531 0.53 -37.80 23.63
CA LYS A 531 -0.50 -38.73 24.13
C LYS A 531 0.04 -40.16 24.29
N ALA A 532 0.80 -40.64 23.30
CA ALA A 532 1.45 -41.95 23.37
C ALA A 532 2.48 -42.04 24.52
N GLN A 533 3.27 -40.99 24.70
CA GLN A 533 4.23 -40.91 25.82
C GLN A 533 3.52 -40.86 27.19
N ALA A 534 2.45 -40.06 27.30
CA ALA A 534 1.65 -40.01 28.53
C ALA A 534 1.01 -41.37 28.86
N GLN A 535 0.53 -42.09 27.85
CA GLN A 535 -0.02 -43.45 28.01
C GLN A 535 1.05 -44.45 28.41
N MET A 536 2.24 -44.41 27.80
CA MET A 536 3.36 -45.28 28.21
C MET A 536 3.83 -44.98 29.65
N MET A 537 3.89 -43.71 30.04
CA MET A 537 4.23 -43.32 31.41
C MET A 537 3.16 -43.76 32.43
N ALA A 538 1.90 -43.72 32.06
CA ALA A 538 0.80 -44.21 32.90
C ALA A 538 0.82 -45.75 33.06
N GLN A 539 1.23 -46.47 32.02
CA GLN A 539 1.32 -47.94 32.05
C GLN A 539 2.59 -48.47 32.73
N HIS A 540 3.68 -47.72 32.71
CA HIS A 540 4.97 -48.11 33.25
C HIS A 540 5.57 -47.05 34.19
N PRO A 541 5.02 -46.85 35.40
CA PRO A 541 5.50 -45.84 36.35
C PRO A 541 6.94 -46.09 36.84
N GLU A 542 7.43 -47.33 36.69
CA GLU A 542 8.82 -47.71 37.07
C GLU A 542 9.88 -47.02 36.20
N LEU A 543 9.57 -46.54 34.98
CA LEU A 543 10.49 -45.85 34.11
C LEU A 543 10.82 -44.43 34.60
N MET A 544 9.95 -43.81 35.40
CA MET A 544 10.20 -42.50 36.01
C MET A 544 11.31 -42.52 37.06
N LEU A 545 11.47 -43.64 37.75
CA LEU A 545 12.49 -43.78 38.79
C LEU A 545 13.92 -44.00 38.24
N LYS A 546 14.04 -44.50 37.00
CA LYS A 546 15.36 -44.69 36.34
C LYS A 546 15.88 -43.41 35.66
N GLY A 547 15.05 -42.47 35.27
CA GLY A 547 15.44 -41.20 34.66
C GLY A 547 16.04 -40.16 35.63
N LYS A 548 15.64 -40.21 36.91
CA LYS A 548 16.19 -39.33 37.97
C LYS A 548 17.58 -39.70 38.49
N LYS A 549 18.10 -40.91 38.17
CA LYS A 549 19.45 -41.35 38.58
C LYS A 549 20.57 -41.06 37.55
N ARG A 550 20.25 -40.42 36.40
CA ARG A 550 21.20 -40.10 35.32
C ARG A 550 21.28 -38.60 34.99
N ARG A 551 20.80 -37.71 35.85
CA ARG A 551 21.10 -36.26 35.78
C ARG A 551 21.95 -35.84 36.93
#